data_18dcdc3acf14bfc07284b5ee55f34824
#
_entry.id   18dcdc3acf14bfc07284b5ee55f34824
#
_cell.length_a   1.000
_cell.length_b   1.000
_cell.length_c   1.000
_cell.angle_alpha   90.00
_cell.angle_beta   90.00
_cell.angle_gamma   90.00
#
_symmetry.space_group_name_H-M   'P 1'
#
loop_
_entity.id
_entity.type
_entity.pdbx_description
1 polymer ?
#
loop_
_entity_poly.entity_id
_entity_poly.type
_entity_poly.pdbx_seq_one_letter_code
_entity_poly.pdbx_strand_id
1 'polypeptide(L)'
;MDLNTQSLLYAICREYAKKIDKASAFIWLHYKMFPDGCDIKMINKYFEACDLPKYNPTYLKNDLRKSKGIIAGKTIGTYKPNRELIEKLDAQFCDLILKDETIISDDRIIPKILYEETRGYIECLCKQINASYEYNIYDGCAILMRRLLEILLIHSDEAIGKIGLIQEASGEYKGLSYIINYTLSNKPFSLAKESQELLDTFRQLGNFSAHKIQYNAKRKYIDDVKVVYRLTMEELLYISKMKK
;
A
#
# COMPACT_ATOMS: atom_id res chain seq x y z
N MET A 1 -18.56 -7.70 0.23
CA MET A 1 -17.50 -8.71 0.02
C MET A 1 -16.68 -8.16 -1.13
N ASP A 2 -15.39 -8.02 -0.96
CA ASP A 2 -14.54 -7.50 -2.03
C ASP A 2 -14.34 -8.53 -3.15
N LEU A 3 -13.87 -8.07 -4.32
CA LEU A 3 -13.71 -8.88 -5.52
C LEU A 3 -12.75 -10.07 -5.30
N ASN A 4 -11.77 -9.89 -4.43
CA ASN A 4 -10.75 -10.87 -4.11
C ASN A 4 -11.32 -12.01 -3.25
N THR A 5 -12.08 -11.68 -2.22
CA THR A 5 -12.78 -12.68 -1.39
C THR A 5 -13.72 -13.52 -2.23
N GLN A 6 -14.42 -12.94 -3.20
CA GLN A 6 -15.34 -13.66 -4.08
C GLN A 6 -14.59 -14.63 -5.01
N SER A 7 -13.47 -14.22 -5.58
CA SER A 7 -12.62 -15.09 -6.41
C SER A 7 -12.07 -16.28 -5.63
N LEU A 8 -11.64 -16.07 -4.39
CA LEU A 8 -11.20 -17.14 -3.50
C LEU A 8 -12.31 -18.11 -3.11
N LEU A 9 -13.53 -17.62 -2.85
CA LEU A 9 -14.69 -18.47 -2.56
C LEU A 9 -15.01 -19.39 -3.74
N TYR A 10 -15.03 -18.86 -4.95
CA TYR A 10 -15.27 -19.68 -6.16
C TYR A 10 -14.16 -20.70 -6.39
N ALA A 11 -12.89 -20.34 -6.17
CA ALA A 11 -11.76 -21.26 -6.29
C ALA A 11 -11.87 -22.42 -5.28
N ILE A 12 -12.21 -22.12 -4.01
CA ILE A 12 -12.44 -23.11 -2.97
C ILE A 12 -13.60 -24.06 -3.38
N CYS A 13 -14.69 -23.50 -3.94
CA CYS A 13 -15.83 -24.31 -4.36
C CYS A 13 -15.50 -25.25 -5.52
N ARG A 14 -14.59 -24.83 -6.40
CA ARG A 14 -14.12 -25.61 -7.56
C ARG A 14 -13.15 -26.71 -7.16
N GLU A 15 -12.24 -26.41 -6.21
CA GLU A 15 -11.20 -27.31 -5.76
C GLU A 15 -11.72 -28.48 -4.92
N TYR A 16 -12.67 -28.20 -4.02
CA TYR A 16 -13.16 -29.20 -3.09
C TYR A 16 -14.53 -29.74 -3.46
N ALA A 17 -14.65 -31.07 -3.57
CA ALA A 17 -15.93 -31.72 -3.78
C ALA A 17 -16.76 -31.85 -2.48
N LYS A 18 -16.11 -32.21 -1.36
CA LYS A 18 -16.79 -32.47 -0.09
C LYS A 18 -17.15 -31.17 0.65
N LYS A 19 -18.37 -31.13 1.21
CA LYS A 19 -18.84 -29.98 1.98
C LYS A 19 -17.92 -29.62 3.17
N ILE A 20 -17.36 -30.62 3.86
CA ILE A 20 -16.51 -30.37 5.04
C ILE A 20 -15.18 -29.72 4.65
N ASP A 21 -14.59 -30.09 3.50
CA ASP A 21 -13.35 -29.52 3.03
C ASP A 21 -13.59 -28.04 2.60
N LYS A 22 -14.72 -27.76 1.94
CA LYS A 22 -15.16 -26.38 1.67
C LYS A 22 -15.34 -25.58 2.95
N ALA A 23 -16.03 -26.13 3.94
CA ALA A 23 -16.25 -25.46 5.23
C ALA A 23 -14.90 -25.15 5.93
N SER A 24 -13.96 -26.08 5.91
CA SER A 24 -12.62 -25.90 6.48
C SER A 24 -11.85 -24.78 5.75
N ALA A 25 -11.92 -24.71 4.43
CA ALA A 25 -11.31 -23.65 3.65
C ALA A 25 -12.01 -22.29 3.83
N PHE A 26 -13.34 -22.26 4.02
CA PHE A 26 -14.09 -21.04 4.37
C PHE A 26 -13.71 -20.52 5.77
N ILE A 27 -13.49 -21.40 6.74
CA ILE A 27 -12.99 -21.03 8.07
C ILE A 27 -11.58 -20.42 7.97
N TRP A 28 -10.69 -21.00 7.14
CA TRP A 28 -9.38 -20.46 6.87
C TRP A 28 -9.44 -19.08 6.20
N LEU A 29 -10.29 -18.91 5.17
CA LEU A 29 -10.49 -17.61 4.51
C LEU A 29 -11.01 -16.55 5.49
N HIS A 30 -11.98 -16.92 6.34
CA HIS A 30 -12.48 -16.03 7.38
C HIS A 30 -11.40 -15.64 8.39
N TYR A 31 -10.58 -16.61 8.80
CA TYR A 31 -9.51 -16.41 9.76
C TYR A 31 -8.45 -15.41 9.29
N LYS A 32 -8.20 -15.30 7.98
CA LYS A 32 -7.30 -14.28 7.41
C LYS A 32 -7.75 -12.85 7.69
N MET A 33 -9.05 -12.62 7.78
CA MET A 33 -9.65 -11.30 8.04
C MET A 33 -10.00 -11.12 9.52
N PHE A 34 -10.40 -12.18 10.18
CA PHE A 34 -10.94 -12.20 11.55
C PHE A 34 -10.32 -13.35 12.37
N PRO A 35 -9.18 -13.11 13.04
CA PRO A 35 -8.43 -14.16 13.75
C PRO A 35 -9.13 -14.79 14.96
N ASP A 36 -10.21 -14.19 15.44
CA ASP A 36 -10.93 -14.69 16.61
C ASP A 36 -11.73 -15.98 16.33
N GLY A 37 -12.01 -16.27 15.06
CA GLY A 37 -12.67 -17.49 14.60
C GLY A 37 -14.02 -17.25 13.92
N CYS A 38 -14.53 -18.29 13.26
CA CYS A 38 -15.74 -18.29 12.45
C CYS A 38 -16.84 -19.14 13.10
N ASP A 39 -18.06 -18.62 13.21
CA ASP A 39 -19.20 -19.37 13.70
C ASP A 39 -19.93 -20.13 12.56
N ILE A 40 -20.82 -21.04 12.93
CA ILE A 40 -21.60 -21.87 11.97
C ILE A 40 -22.47 -21.01 11.06
N LYS A 41 -22.99 -19.89 11.55
CA LYS A 41 -23.82 -18.99 10.74
C LYS A 41 -23.01 -18.34 9.65
N MET A 42 -21.80 -17.89 9.98
CA MET A 42 -20.88 -17.27 9.01
C MET A 42 -20.40 -18.30 7.97
N ILE A 43 -20.07 -19.52 8.39
CA ILE A 43 -19.71 -20.59 7.44
C ILE A 43 -20.85 -20.80 6.43
N ASN A 44 -22.10 -20.84 6.89
CA ASN A 44 -23.25 -21.00 6.01
C ASN A 44 -23.50 -19.78 5.10
N LYS A 45 -23.14 -18.57 5.51
CA LYS A 45 -23.13 -17.40 4.62
C LYS A 45 -22.15 -17.55 3.45
N TYR A 46 -21.01 -18.18 3.67
CA TYR A 46 -20.07 -18.49 2.57
C TYR A 46 -20.63 -19.53 1.61
N PHE A 47 -21.35 -20.56 2.11
CA PHE A 47 -22.07 -21.49 1.23
C PHE A 47 -23.11 -20.76 0.37
N GLU A 48 -23.90 -19.86 0.98
CA GLU A 48 -24.89 -19.04 0.26
C GLU A 48 -24.22 -18.12 -0.78
N ALA A 49 -23.10 -17.48 -0.44
CA ALA A 49 -22.35 -16.61 -1.36
C ALA A 49 -21.78 -17.35 -2.57
N CYS A 50 -21.67 -18.67 -2.49
CA CYS A 50 -21.26 -19.56 -3.58
C CYS A 50 -22.44 -20.27 -4.27
N ASP A 51 -23.68 -19.84 -4.03
CA ASP A 51 -24.91 -20.51 -4.53
C ASP A 51 -24.99 -22.00 -4.17
N LEU A 52 -24.41 -22.37 -3.02
CA LEU A 52 -24.41 -23.75 -2.53
C LEU A 52 -25.45 -23.94 -1.41
N PRO A 53 -26.06 -25.14 -1.32
CA PRO A 53 -27.01 -25.42 -0.24
C PRO A 53 -26.31 -25.39 1.11
N LYS A 54 -26.95 -24.71 2.08
CA LYS A 54 -26.46 -24.63 3.47
C LYS A 54 -26.07 -25.98 4.02
N TYR A 55 -25.03 -25.97 4.85
CA TYR A 55 -24.67 -27.14 5.63
C TYR A 55 -25.59 -27.22 6.87
N ASN A 56 -26.20 -28.38 7.10
CA ASN A 56 -26.97 -28.56 8.31
C ASN A 56 -26.12 -28.29 9.56
N PRO A 57 -26.53 -27.38 10.46
CA PRO A 57 -25.72 -26.95 11.59
C PRO A 57 -25.23 -28.06 12.50
N THR A 58 -26.09 -29.07 12.73
CA THR A 58 -25.77 -30.23 13.61
C THR A 58 -24.69 -31.11 12.97
N TYR A 59 -24.85 -31.41 11.68
CA TYR A 59 -23.88 -32.21 10.95
C TYR A 59 -22.55 -31.44 10.81
N LEU A 60 -22.59 -30.17 10.44
CA LEU A 60 -21.40 -29.33 10.34
C LEU A 60 -20.62 -29.31 11.66
N LYS A 61 -21.31 -29.11 12.81
CA LYS A 61 -20.67 -29.11 14.12
C LYS A 61 -19.97 -30.44 14.43
N ASN A 62 -20.60 -31.56 14.08
CA ASN A 62 -20.05 -32.89 14.29
C ASN A 62 -18.85 -33.16 13.38
N ASP A 63 -18.93 -32.75 12.12
CA ASP A 63 -17.87 -32.95 11.13
C ASP A 63 -16.66 -32.06 11.42
N LEU A 64 -16.87 -30.80 11.87
CA LEU A 64 -15.79 -29.92 12.31
C LEU A 64 -15.03 -30.48 13.53
N ARG A 65 -15.75 -31.12 14.48
CA ARG A 65 -15.11 -31.77 15.63
C ARG A 65 -14.24 -32.96 15.24
N LYS A 66 -14.57 -33.65 14.15
CA LYS A 66 -13.78 -34.79 13.62
C LYS A 66 -12.63 -34.31 12.71
N SER A 67 -12.67 -33.07 12.25
CA SER A 67 -11.64 -32.51 11.37
C SER A 67 -10.35 -32.28 12.14
N LYS A 68 -9.24 -32.85 11.67
CA LYS A 68 -7.91 -32.65 12.27
C LYS A 68 -7.35 -31.25 12.04
N GLY A 69 -7.85 -30.54 11.01
CA GLY A 69 -7.36 -29.21 10.64
C GLY A 69 -8.09 -28.05 11.34
N ILE A 70 -9.19 -28.32 12.04
CA ILE A 70 -10.03 -27.28 12.68
C ILE A 70 -9.96 -27.42 14.19
N ILE A 71 -9.78 -26.30 14.87
CA ILE A 71 -9.72 -26.20 16.33
C ILE A 71 -10.74 -25.15 16.82
N ALA A 72 -10.98 -25.10 18.13
CA ALA A 72 -11.84 -24.10 18.73
C ALA A 72 -11.25 -22.69 18.54
N GLY A 73 -12.11 -21.73 18.22
CA GLY A 73 -11.77 -20.32 18.16
C GLY A 73 -11.68 -19.68 19.54
N LYS A 74 -11.46 -18.37 19.59
CA LYS A 74 -11.32 -17.61 20.83
C LYS A 74 -12.65 -17.51 21.60
N THR A 75 -13.76 -17.45 20.89
CA THR A 75 -15.12 -17.36 21.46
C THR A 75 -15.80 -18.72 21.41
N ILE A 76 -16.59 -19.04 22.44
CA ILE A 76 -17.35 -20.29 22.50
C ILE A 76 -18.27 -20.42 21.27
N GLY A 77 -18.18 -21.55 20.59
CA GLY A 77 -18.97 -21.82 19.37
C GLY A 77 -18.36 -21.34 18.06
N THR A 78 -17.15 -20.77 18.11
CA THR A 78 -16.36 -20.43 16.92
C THR A 78 -15.28 -21.46 16.64
N TYR A 79 -14.83 -21.50 15.39
CA TYR A 79 -13.85 -22.44 14.85
C TYR A 79 -12.75 -21.67 14.13
N LYS A 80 -11.51 -22.15 14.21
CA LYS A 80 -10.36 -21.60 13.46
C LYS A 80 -9.49 -22.73 12.91
N PRO A 81 -8.71 -22.48 11.85
CA PRO A 81 -7.79 -23.48 11.33
C PRO A 81 -6.61 -23.66 12.30
N ASN A 82 -6.03 -24.85 12.33
CA ASN A 82 -4.73 -25.09 12.95
C ASN A 82 -3.60 -24.63 12.02
N ARG A 83 -2.37 -24.64 12.52
CA ARG A 83 -1.20 -24.17 11.77
C ARG A 83 -0.96 -24.96 10.48
N GLU A 84 -1.07 -26.27 10.54
CA GLU A 84 -0.87 -27.16 9.40
C GLU A 84 -1.85 -26.88 8.26
N LEU A 85 -3.14 -26.67 8.60
CA LEU A 85 -4.15 -26.32 7.61
C LEU A 85 -3.93 -24.93 7.02
N ILE A 86 -3.46 -23.96 7.83
CA ILE A 86 -3.10 -22.62 7.34
C ILE A 86 -1.98 -22.73 6.31
N GLU A 87 -0.86 -23.38 6.65
CA GLU A 87 0.31 -23.54 5.77
C GLU A 87 -0.08 -24.25 4.46
N LYS A 88 -0.90 -25.30 4.55
CA LYS A 88 -1.41 -26.03 3.38
C LYS A 88 -2.24 -25.15 2.45
N LEU A 89 -3.23 -24.42 2.99
CA LEU A 89 -4.14 -23.61 2.19
C LEU A 89 -3.47 -22.33 1.67
N ASP A 90 -2.55 -21.75 2.44
CA ASP A 90 -1.72 -20.64 2.00
C ASP A 90 -0.86 -21.00 0.78
N ALA A 91 -0.27 -22.19 0.77
CA ALA A 91 0.49 -22.70 -0.38
C ALA A 91 -0.43 -23.02 -1.57
N GLN A 92 -1.60 -23.61 -1.32
CA GLN A 92 -2.53 -24.02 -2.37
C GLN A 92 -3.19 -22.85 -3.10
N PHE A 93 -3.49 -21.78 -2.39
CA PHE A 93 -4.16 -20.59 -2.92
C PHE A 93 -3.25 -19.36 -3.01
N CYS A 94 -1.92 -19.53 -2.97
CA CYS A 94 -0.96 -18.44 -2.96
C CYS A 94 -1.14 -17.45 -4.11
N ASP A 95 -1.48 -17.93 -5.31
CA ASP A 95 -1.67 -17.09 -6.50
C ASP A 95 -2.99 -16.29 -6.48
N LEU A 96 -3.97 -16.75 -5.70
CA LEU A 96 -5.29 -16.12 -5.56
C LEU A 96 -5.40 -15.27 -4.28
N ILE A 97 -4.54 -15.51 -3.31
CA ILE A 97 -4.30 -14.53 -2.26
C ILE A 97 -3.53 -13.40 -2.94
N LEU A 98 -4.26 -12.51 -3.59
CA LEU A 98 -3.67 -11.23 -3.96
C LEU A 98 -3.09 -10.70 -2.65
N LYS A 99 -1.76 -10.71 -2.54
CA LYS A 99 -1.10 -9.91 -1.53
C LYS A 99 -1.71 -8.55 -1.73
N ASP A 100 -2.51 -8.09 -0.79
CA ASP A 100 -2.91 -6.69 -0.77
C ASP A 100 -1.62 -5.94 -1.10
N GLU A 101 -1.66 -5.02 -2.04
CA GLU A 101 -0.51 -4.15 -2.35
C GLU A 101 -0.20 -3.28 -1.13
N THR A 102 -0.33 -3.86 0.07
CA THR A 102 -0.11 -3.20 1.34
C THR A 102 1.38 -3.07 1.55
N ILE A 103 1.87 -1.89 1.27
CA ILE A 103 3.26 -1.54 1.54
C ILE A 103 3.39 -1.32 3.05
N ILE A 104 4.17 -2.18 3.70
CA ILE A 104 4.53 -2.05 5.11
C ILE A 104 5.90 -1.39 5.19
N SER A 105 6.02 -0.35 5.99
CA SER A 105 7.27 0.36 6.21
C SER A 105 7.34 0.96 7.62
N ASP A 106 8.55 1.23 8.10
CA ASP A 106 8.83 1.92 9.37
C ASP A 106 8.78 3.45 9.25
N ASP A 107 8.34 3.98 8.10
CA ASP A 107 8.19 5.42 7.82
C ASP A 107 9.46 6.26 8.05
N ARG A 108 10.61 5.70 7.69
CA ARG A 108 11.94 6.26 7.99
C ARG A 108 12.32 7.47 7.14
N ILE A 109 11.73 7.64 5.97
CA ILE A 109 11.98 8.82 5.12
C ILE A 109 10.87 9.84 5.33
N ILE A 110 9.61 9.46 5.18
CA ILE A 110 8.44 10.33 5.36
C ILE A 110 7.59 9.74 6.49
N PRO A 111 7.48 10.40 7.65
CA PRO A 111 6.63 9.93 8.74
C PRO A 111 5.17 9.82 8.33
N LYS A 112 4.48 8.80 8.82
CA LYS A 112 3.07 8.52 8.51
C LYS A 112 2.18 9.73 8.74
N ILE A 113 2.40 10.46 9.82
CA ILE A 113 1.63 11.65 10.17
C ILE A 113 1.62 12.73 9.08
N LEU A 114 2.65 12.79 8.22
CA LEU A 114 2.71 13.75 7.13
C LEU A 114 1.84 13.35 5.93
N TYR A 115 1.70 12.06 5.63
CA TYR A 115 1.01 11.61 4.43
C TYR A 115 -0.34 10.94 4.67
N GLU A 116 -0.66 10.51 5.91
CA GLU A 116 -1.99 10.00 6.22
C GLU A 116 -3.07 11.08 6.00
N GLU A 117 -4.24 10.66 5.53
CA GLU A 117 -5.36 11.54 5.15
C GLU A 117 -5.07 12.45 3.94
N THR A 118 -3.99 12.22 3.21
CA THR A 118 -3.75 12.86 1.90
C THR A 118 -4.49 12.11 0.79
N ARG A 119 -4.32 12.54 -0.47
CA ARG A 119 -4.87 11.79 -1.61
C ARG A 119 -4.20 10.42 -1.72
N GLY A 120 -4.96 9.36 -2.00
CA GLY A 120 -4.49 7.97 -1.96
C GLY A 120 -3.21 7.70 -2.77
N TYR A 121 -3.00 8.37 -3.92
CA TYR A 121 -1.78 8.23 -4.70
C TYR A 121 -0.54 8.87 -4.03
N ILE A 122 -0.71 9.93 -3.23
CA ILE A 122 0.37 10.54 -2.44
C ILE A 122 0.72 9.61 -1.28
N GLU A 123 -0.28 9.11 -0.58
CA GLU A 123 -0.09 8.13 0.49
C GLU A 123 0.64 6.87 -0.01
N CYS A 124 0.21 6.32 -1.15
CA CYS A 124 0.84 5.17 -1.77
C CYS A 124 2.31 5.46 -2.13
N LEU A 125 2.59 6.63 -2.72
CA LEU A 125 3.94 7.02 -3.11
C LEU A 125 4.87 7.20 -1.90
N CYS A 126 4.38 7.80 -0.80
CA CYS A 126 5.14 7.92 0.45
C CYS A 126 5.49 6.56 1.05
N LYS A 127 4.54 5.62 1.08
CA LYS A 127 4.78 4.24 1.51
C LYS A 127 5.82 3.54 0.63
N GLN A 128 5.77 3.73 -0.70
CA GLN A 128 6.76 3.18 -1.62
C GLN A 128 8.17 3.75 -1.40
N ILE A 129 8.29 5.06 -1.12
CA ILE A 129 9.57 5.70 -0.78
C ILE A 129 10.16 5.06 0.47
N ASN A 130 9.37 4.96 1.54
CA ASN A 130 9.80 4.38 2.81
C ASN A 130 10.23 2.92 2.65
N ALA A 131 9.40 2.09 2.02
CA ALA A 131 9.71 0.69 1.77
C ALA A 131 10.97 0.52 0.91
N SER A 132 11.11 1.30 -0.18
CA SER A 132 12.31 1.24 -1.03
C SER A 132 13.59 1.52 -0.24
N TYR A 133 13.56 2.49 0.68
CA TYR A 133 14.69 2.77 1.55
C TYR A 133 14.99 1.61 2.51
N GLU A 134 13.97 1.04 3.14
CA GLU A 134 14.11 -0.05 4.11
C GLU A 134 14.63 -1.34 3.49
N TYR A 135 14.17 -1.65 2.28
CA TYR A 135 14.62 -2.83 1.52
C TYR A 135 15.91 -2.60 0.73
N ASN A 136 16.63 -1.50 0.99
CA ASN A 136 17.90 -1.14 0.35
C ASN A 136 17.81 -0.93 -1.17
N ILE A 137 16.63 -0.57 -1.68
CA ILE A 137 16.37 -0.22 -3.09
C ILE A 137 16.61 1.29 -3.26
N TYR A 138 17.85 1.75 -3.09
CA TYR A 138 18.15 3.20 -2.98
C TYR A 138 17.94 3.96 -4.27
N ASP A 139 18.22 3.37 -5.44
CA ASP A 139 17.90 3.99 -6.73
C ASP A 139 16.38 4.18 -6.90
N GLY A 140 15.59 3.16 -6.56
CA GLY A 140 14.13 3.26 -6.54
C GLY A 140 13.64 4.33 -5.56
N CYS A 141 14.19 4.38 -4.36
CA CYS A 141 13.88 5.40 -3.36
C CYS A 141 14.14 6.82 -3.91
N ALA A 142 15.31 7.07 -4.48
CA ALA A 142 15.68 8.38 -5.03
C ALA A 142 14.77 8.81 -6.19
N ILE A 143 14.43 7.89 -7.09
CA ILE A 143 13.48 8.14 -8.20
C ILE A 143 12.10 8.52 -7.67
N LEU A 144 11.59 7.78 -6.68
CA LEU A 144 10.29 8.04 -6.09
C LEU A 144 10.26 9.33 -5.27
N MET A 145 11.35 9.66 -4.55
CA MET A 145 11.52 10.95 -3.86
C MET A 145 11.44 12.12 -4.87
N ARG A 146 12.15 12.02 -6.00
CA ARG A 146 12.08 13.03 -7.08
C ARG A 146 10.65 13.17 -7.63
N ARG A 147 9.95 12.06 -7.84
CA ARG A 147 8.57 12.05 -8.34
C ARG A 147 7.61 12.72 -7.35
N LEU A 148 7.74 12.48 -6.06
CA LEU A 148 6.90 13.14 -5.05
C LEU A 148 7.14 14.63 -5.01
N LEU A 149 8.40 15.07 -5.07
CA LEU A 149 8.76 16.49 -5.17
C LEU A 149 8.07 17.17 -6.36
N GLU A 150 8.14 16.57 -7.55
CA GLU A 150 7.53 17.09 -8.77
C GLU A 150 6.01 17.23 -8.63
N ILE A 151 5.33 16.20 -8.12
CA ILE A 151 3.89 16.19 -7.88
C ILE A 151 3.49 17.32 -6.91
N LEU A 152 4.19 17.46 -5.80
CA LEU A 152 3.83 18.44 -4.78
C LEU A 152 4.13 19.88 -5.23
N LEU A 153 5.18 20.13 -5.99
CA LEU A 153 5.44 21.44 -6.62
C LEU A 153 4.29 21.82 -7.58
N ILE A 154 3.87 20.89 -8.44
CA ILE A 154 2.76 21.12 -9.37
C ILE A 154 1.46 21.45 -8.59
N HIS A 155 1.13 20.67 -7.58
CA HIS A 155 -0.05 20.95 -6.76
C HIS A 155 0.06 22.23 -5.94
N SER A 156 1.25 22.64 -5.56
CA SER A 156 1.46 23.92 -4.89
C SER A 156 1.15 25.09 -5.83
N ASP A 157 1.61 25.04 -7.08
CA ASP A 157 1.28 26.03 -8.10
C ASP A 157 -0.22 26.02 -8.47
N GLU A 158 -0.84 24.84 -8.52
CA GLU A 158 -2.28 24.69 -8.70
C GLU A 158 -3.07 25.36 -7.56
N ALA A 159 -2.68 25.12 -6.31
CA ALA A 159 -3.38 25.63 -5.12
C ALA A 159 -3.38 27.16 -5.01
N ILE A 160 -2.38 27.81 -5.61
CA ILE A 160 -2.23 29.27 -5.67
C ILE A 160 -2.69 29.89 -7.00
N GLY A 161 -3.25 29.07 -7.92
CA GLY A 161 -3.77 29.52 -9.22
C GLY A 161 -2.70 29.89 -10.25
N LYS A 162 -1.47 29.40 -10.13
CA LYS A 162 -0.34 29.70 -11.02
C LYS A 162 0.07 28.55 -11.95
N ILE A 163 -0.76 27.53 -12.07
CA ILE A 163 -0.47 26.29 -12.83
C ILE A 163 -0.10 26.57 -14.30
N GLY A 164 -0.74 27.56 -14.95
CA GLY A 164 -0.44 27.91 -16.34
C GLY A 164 0.98 28.40 -16.59
N LEU A 165 1.72 28.82 -15.56
CA LEU A 165 3.10 29.29 -15.70
C LEU A 165 4.12 28.14 -15.79
N ILE A 166 3.69 26.96 -15.32
CA ILE A 166 4.49 25.71 -15.37
C ILE A 166 3.97 24.73 -16.43
N GLN A 167 3.04 25.14 -17.29
CA GLN A 167 2.54 24.34 -18.41
C GLN A 167 3.05 24.88 -19.75
N GLU A 168 3.16 23.99 -20.72
CA GLU A 168 3.37 24.29 -22.13
C GLU A 168 2.03 24.69 -22.78
N ALA A 169 2.09 25.24 -24.00
CA ALA A 169 0.88 25.56 -24.76
C ALA A 169 0.00 24.34 -25.06
N SER A 170 0.57 23.16 -25.04
CA SER A 170 -0.14 21.87 -25.17
C SER A 170 -0.94 21.45 -23.94
N GLY A 171 -0.74 22.12 -22.80
CA GLY A 171 -1.29 21.73 -21.49
C GLY A 171 -0.41 20.74 -20.72
N GLU A 172 0.67 20.22 -21.29
CA GLU A 172 1.63 19.38 -20.60
C GLU A 172 2.47 20.18 -19.60
N TYR A 173 2.89 19.56 -18.52
CA TYR A 173 3.77 20.21 -17.54
C TYR A 173 5.21 20.31 -18.07
N LYS A 174 5.81 21.45 -17.81
CA LYS A 174 7.25 21.65 -18.05
C LYS A 174 8.06 20.73 -17.16
N GLY A 175 9.28 20.39 -17.58
CA GLY A 175 10.14 19.48 -16.82
C GLY A 175 10.49 20.01 -15.42
N LEU A 176 10.72 19.11 -14.47
CA LEU A 176 10.99 19.43 -13.07
C LEU A 176 12.10 20.48 -12.88
N SER A 177 13.13 20.47 -13.71
CA SER A 177 14.21 21.50 -13.67
C SER A 177 13.65 22.90 -13.89
N TYR A 178 12.72 23.06 -14.85
CA TYR A 178 12.07 24.35 -15.09
C TYR A 178 11.20 24.76 -13.88
N ILE A 179 10.40 23.83 -13.35
CA ILE A 179 9.51 24.09 -12.20
C ILE A 179 10.32 24.54 -10.98
N ILE A 180 11.44 23.87 -10.69
CA ILE A 180 12.33 24.25 -9.59
C ILE A 180 12.91 25.67 -9.83
N ASN A 181 13.45 25.93 -11.00
CA ASN A 181 14.01 27.25 -11.32
C ASN A 181 12.95 28.35 -11.24
N TYR A 182 11.73 28.09 -11.71
CA TYR A 182 10.61 29.01 -11.57
C TYR A 182 10.29 29.27 -10.10
N THR A 183 10.20 28.22 -9.28
CA THR A 183 9.91 28.33 -7.84
C THR A 183 10.98 29.16 -7.12
N LEU A 184 12.25 28.93 -7.40
CA LEU A 184 13.37 29.63 -6.76
C LEU A 184 13.47 31.12 -7.20
N SER A 185 13.23 31.39 -8.48
CA SER A 185 13.40 32.74 -9.04
C SER A 185 12.19 33.63 -8.75
N ASN A 186 10.97 33.10 -8.86
CA ASN A 186 9.74 33.87 -8.76
C ASN A 186 9.10 33.79 -7.37
N LYS A 187 9.51 32.83 -6.54
CA LYS A 187 9.01 32.62 -5.17
C LYS A 187 7.48 32.70 -5.08
N PRO A 188 6.74 31.90 -5.86
CA PRO A 188 5.29 31.94 -5.92
C PRO A 188 4.64 31.63 -4.57
N PHE A 189 5.34 30.86 -3.74
CA PHE A 189 5.03 30.55 -2.35
C PHE A 189 6.31 30.55 -1.51
N SER A 190 6.17 30.57 -0.18
CA SER A 190 7.31 30.59 0.73
C SER A 190 7.77 29.19 1.07
N LEU A 191 9.04 28.91 0.92
CA LEU A 191 9.74 27.72 1.40
C LEU A 191 10.87 28.13 2.35
N ALA A 192 11.20 27.30 3.31
CA ALA A 192 12.38 27.46 4.14
C ALA A 192 13.66 27.56 3.28
N LYS A 193 14.66 28.26 3.78
CA LYS A 193 15.91 28.46 3.05
C LYS A 193 16.58 27.12 2.75
N GLU A 194 16.59 26.21 3.70
CA GLU A 194 17.14 24.86 3.60
C GLU A 194 16.44 24.06 2.49
N SER A 195 15.11 24.16 2.43
CA SER A 195 14.31 23.55 1.35
C SER A 195 14.68 24.09 -0.01
N GLN A 196 14.79 25.42 -0.16
CA GLN A 196 15.18 26.07 -1.42
C GLN A 196 16.56 25.61 -1.90
N GLU A 197 17.53 25.53 -1.00
CA GLU A 197 18.92 25.14 -1.31
C GLU A 197 19.04 23.70 -1.83
N LEU A 198 18.15 22.78 -1.39
CA LEU A 198 18.24 21.37 -1.73
C LEU A 198 17.25 20.88 -2.80
N LEU A 199 16.33 21.71 -3.30
CA LEU A 199 15.36 21.32 -4.33
C LEU A 199 16.04 20.66 -5.55
N ASP A 200 17.10 21.29 -6.08
CA ASP A 200 17.82 20.74 -7.22
C ASP A 200 18.63 19.49 -6.88
N THR A 201 19.12 19.39 -5.64
CA THR A 201 19.81 18.17 -5.14
C THR A 201 18.87 16.98 -5.16
N PHE A 202 17.61 17.13 -4.71
CA PHE A 202 16.62 16.06 -4.76
C PHE A 202 16.32 15.62 -6.20
N ARG A 203 16.21 16.57 -7.12
CA ARG A 203 16.03 16.30 -8.55
C ARG A 203 17.23 15.54 -9.12
N GLN A 204 18.44 16.01 -8.85
CA GLN A 204 19.66 15.39 -9.37
C GLN A 204 19.86 13.96 -8.84
N LEU A 205 19.61 13.72 -7.54
CA LEU A 205 19.71 12.40 -6.94
C LEU A 205 18.83 11.38 -7.69
N GLY A 206 17.56 11.74 -7.94
CA GLY A 206 16.65 10.89 -8.69
C GLY A 206 17.03 10.73 -10.17
N ASN A 207 17.53 11.80 -10.81
CA ASN A 207 17.97 11.74 -12.20
C ASN A 207 19.21 10.85 -12.38
N PHE A 208 20.19 10.93 -11.47
CA PHE A 208 21.36 10.05 -11.53
C PHE A 208 20.95 8.59 -11.36
N SER A 209 20.07 8.30 -10.43
CA SER A 209 19.52 6.95 -10.21
C SER A 209 18.74 6.42 -11.41
N ALA A 210 18.05 7.29 -12.17
CA ALA A 210 17.24 6.88 -13.32
C ALA A 210 18.05 6.74 -14.62
N HIS A 211 19.08 7.56 -14.86
CA HIS A 211 19.65 7.74 -16.20
C HIS A 211 21.16 7.53 -16.28
N LYS A 212 21.90 7.58 -15.16
CA LYS A 212 23.36 7.51 -15.23
C LYS A 212 23.82 6.06 -15.19
N ILE A 213 24.38 5.56 -16.29
CA ILE A 213 24.72 4.15 -16.51
C ILE A 213 25.60 3.53 -15.40
N GLN A 214 26.57 4.29 -14.87
CA GLN A 214 27.53 3.81 -13.85
C GLN A 214 27.21 4.33 -12.45
N TYR A 215 26.01 4.86 -12.22
CA TYR A 215 25.58 5.33 -10.92
C TYR A 215 24.79 4.26 -10.19
N ASN A 216 25.02 4.17 -8.91
CA ASN A 216 24.24 3.32 -8.01
C ASN A 216 24.10 4.07 -6.68
N ALA A 217 22.89 4.47 -6.36
CA ALA A 217 22.62 5.22 -5.13
C ALA A 217 23.01 4.41 -3.89
N LYS A 218 23.58 5.09 -2.91
CA LYS A 218 23.95 4.50 -1.63
C LYS A 218 23.05 5.04 -0.53
N ARG A 219 22.86 4.25 0.51
CA ARG A 219 22.11 4.65 1.70
C ARG A 219 22.51 6.03 2.20
N LYS A 220 23.82 6.28 2.28
CA LYS A 220 24.37 7.55 2.73
C LYS A 220 23.81 8.74 1.95
N TYR A 221 23.66 8.64 0.63
CA TYR A 221 23.16 9.74 -0.19
C TYR A 221 21.73 10.13 0.14
N ILE A 222 20.89 9.13 0.52
CA ILE A 222 19.54 9.39 1.01
C ILE A 222 19.59 9.95 2.43
N ASP A 223 20.43 9.38 3.30
CA ASP A 223 20.58 9.82 4.69
C ASP A 223 21.03 11.27 4.81
N ASP A 224 21.92 11.70 3.93
CA ASP A 224 22.48 13.06 3.92
C ASP A 224 21.39 14.12 3.60
N VAL A 225 20.32 13.76 2.89
CA VAL A 225 19.29 14.70 2.45
C VAL A 225 17.93 14.50 3.15
N LYS A 226 17.69 13.37 3.79
CA LYS A 226 16.34 12.97 4.27
C LYS A 226 15.69 13.94 5.26
N VAL A 227 16.47 14.62 6.09
CA VAL A 227 15.92 15.56 7.10
C VAL A 227 15.33 16.78 6.40
N VAL A 228 16.08 17.39 5.48
CA VAL A 228 15.61 18.55 4.72
C VAL A 228 14.53 18.12 3.71
N TYR A 229 14.64 16.91 3.16
CA TYR A 229 13.60 16.37 2.30
C TYR A 229 12.24 16.28 3.04
N ARG A 230 12.23 15.78 4.30
CA ARG A 230 11.00 15.77 5.13
C ARG A 230 10.42 17.17 5.30
N LEU A 231 11.25 18.11 5.70
CA LEU A 231 10.84 19.51 5.87
C LEU A 231 10.20 20.04 4.58
N THR A 232 10.86 19.84 3.46
CA THR A 232 10.36 20.29 2.15
C THR A 232 9.03 19.62 1.79
N MET A 233 8.89 18.31 2.02
CA MET A 233 7.62 17.61 1.74
C MET A 233 6.50 18.09 2.64
N GLU A 234 6.78 18.33 3.92
CA GLU A 234 5.81 18.89 4.86
C GLU A 234 5.33 20.26 4.41
N GLU A 235 6.23 21.19 4.09
CA GLU A 235 5.88 22.52 3.57
C GLU A 235 5.02 22.42 2.31
N LEU A 236 5.42 21.61 1.34
CA LEU A 236 4.70 21.47 0.08
C LEU A 236 3.32 20.80 0.27
N LEU A 237 3.18 19.86 1.20
CA LEU A 237 1.89 19.25 1.54
C LEU A 237 0.89 20.27 2.09
N TYR A 238 1.32 21.21 2.93
CA TYR A 238 0.48 22.29 3.43
C TYR A 238 0.20 23.33 2.35
N ILE A 239 1.20 23.78 1.58
CA ILE A 239 1.05 24.76 0.51
C ILE A 239 0.08 24.24 -0.57
N SER A 240 0.21 22.99 -0.96
CA SER A 240 -0.65 22.33 -1.94
C SER A 240 -2.05 22.00 -1.43
N LYS A 241 -2.33 22.26 -0.15
CA LYS A 241 -3.61 21.92 0.54
C LYS A 241 -3.92 20.40 0.49
N MET A 242 -2.91 19.57 0.33
CA MET A 242 -3.04 18.11 0.40
C MET A 242 -3.10 17.62 1.86
N LYS A 243 -2.58 18.42 2.79
CA LYS A 243 -2.72 18.27 4.24
C LYS A 243 -3.41 19.54 4.79
N LYS A 244 -4.27 19.36 5.81
CA LYS A 244 -4.94 20.46 6.52
C LYS A 244 -4.21 20.82 7.79
#